data_45a62b31ac87d0414ce1ed296c7afc62
#
_entry.id   45a62b31ac87d0414ce1ed296c7afc62
#
_cell.length_a   1.000
_cell.length_b   1.000
_cell.length_c   1.000
_cell.angle_alpha   90.00
_cell.angle_beta   90.00
_cell.angle_gamma   90.00
#
_symmetry.space_group_name_H-M   'P 1'
#
loop_
_entity.id
_entity.type
_entity.pdbx_description
1 polymer ?
#
loop_
_entity_poly.entity_id
_entity_poly.type
_entity_poly.pdbx_seq_one_letter_code
_entity_poly.pdbx_strand_id
1 'polypeptide(L)'
;YQLELCPSLNPHVGAILNITPDHLDRYDSFADYAAAKARLAVQSTICVLNGDDEHCLALAEEAQNVIYFGTAPTMANRVAEGALYIKNQKILEVAELQLNGTHNASNVLCALLMLQALGLEPAAVLPALKRFPGLPHRSQTVAEVNGVRYIDDSKATNIGADEEDFPDPM
;
A
#
# COMPACT_ATOMS: atom_id res chain seq x y z
N TYR A 1 9.68 11.54 7.43
CA TYR A 1 10.82 12.46 7.72
C TYR A 1 12.07 12.09 6.93
N GLN A 2 12.30 10.80 6.63
CA GLN A 2 13.50 10.36 5.89
C GLN A 2 13.63 11.02 4.51
N LEU A 3 12.50 11.28 3.83
CA LEU A 3 12.48 11.97 2.53
C LEU A 3 13.04 13.39 2.59
N GLU A 4 12.93 14.07 3.74
CA GLU A 4 13.51 15.40 3.94
C GLU A 4 15.04 15.40 3.87
N LEU A 5 15.64 14.29 4.28
CA LEU A 5 17.09 14.09 4.27
C LEU A 5 17.63 13.66 2.90
N CYS A 6 16.75 13.41 1.95
CA CYS A 6 17.09 12.93 0.61
C CYS A 6 16.59 13.87 -0.50
N PRO A 7 17.07 15.16 -0.53
CA PRO A 7 16.56 16.16 -1.49
C PRO A 7 16.91 15.85 -2.95
N SER A 8 17.91 15.02 -3.18
CA SER A 8 18.37 14.61 -4.52
C SER A 8 17.82 13.24 -4.96
N LEU A 9 16.89 12.66 -4.18
CA LEU A 9 16.25 11.40 -4.55
C LEU A 9 15.38 11.60 -5.80
N ASN A 10 15.67 10.85 -6.87
CA ASN A 10 14.90 10.85 -8.11
C ASN A 10 14.57 9.41 -8.49
N PRO A 11 13.61 8.77 -7.84
CA PRO A 11 13.24 7.40 -8.16
C PRO A 11 12.55 7.32 -9.51
N HIS A 12 12.82 6.23 -10.25
CA HIS A 12 12.07 5.97 -11.47
C HIS A 12 10.59 5.68 -11.17
N VAL A 13 10.33 4.92 -10.11
CA VAL A 13 8.97 4.64 -9.61
C VAL A 13 8.94 4.89 -8.11
N GLY A 14 8.02 5.75 -7.67
CA GLY A 14 7.66 5.96 -6.27
C GLY A 14 6.24 5.46 -6.00
N ALA A 15 5.93 5.17 -4.74
CA ALA A 15 4.56 4.84 -4.34
C ALA A 15 4.21 5.48 -3.00
N ILE A 16 2.95 5.92 -2.88
CA ILE A 16 2.38 6.41 -1.62
C ILE A 16 1.08 5.65 -1.38
N LEU A 17 1.05 4.88 -0.30
CA LEU A 17 -0.06 3.98 0.03
C LEU A 17 -1.18 4.71 0.78
N ASN A 18 -0.80 5.60 1.70
CA ASN A 18 -1.69 6.44 2.48
C ASN A 18 -0.93 7.61 3.10
N ILE A 19 -1.68 8.62 3.55
CA ILE A 19 -1.15 9.72 4.35
C ILE A 19 -2.06 9.90 5.57
N THR A 20 -1.80 9.13 6.60
CA THR A 20 -2.46 9.23 7.90
C THR A 20 -1.58 9.99 8.89
N PRO A 21 -2.15 10.69 9.89
CA PRO A 21 -1.38 11.42 10.89
C PRO A 21 -0.40 10.50 11.63
N ASP A 22 0.88 10.83 11.54
CA ASP A 22 1.96 10.16 12.24
C ASP A 22 3.12 11.15 12.46
N HIS A 23 4.01 10.89 13.43
CA HIS A 23 5.17 11.74 13.71
C HIS A 23 4.85 13.22 13.93
N LEU A 24 3.65 13.55 14.47
CA LEU A 24 3.23 14.94 14.71
C LEU A 24 4.01 15.64 15.84
N ASP A 25 4.82 14.90 16.58
CA ASP A 25 5.82 15.42 17.50
C ASP A 25 7.01 16.08 16.78
N ARG A 26 7.18 15.80 15.48
CA ARG A 26 8.29 16.29 14.65
C ARG A 26 7.88 17.37 13.65
N TYR A 27 6.60 17.47 13.33
CA TYR A 27 6.07 18.45 12.37
C TYR A 27 5.18 19.48 13.06
N ASP A 28 5.24 20.73 12.62
CA ASP A 28 4.41 21.80 13.14
C ASP A 28 2.91 21.59 12.81
N SER A 29 2.64 20.86 11.73
CA SER A 29 1.27 20.53 11.29
C SER A 29 1.22 19.22 10.50
N PHE A 30 0.01 18.68 10.36
CA PHE A 30 -0.23 17.55 9.44
C PHE A 30 0.07 17.93 7.98
N ALA A 31 -0.15 19.18 7.59
CA ALA A 31 0.17 19.66 6.25
C ALA A 31 1.66 19.60 5.96
N ASP A 32 2.52 19.93 6.93
CA ASP A 32 3.98 19.81 6.78
C ASP A 32 4.42 18.35 6.64
N TYR A 33 3.81 17.46 7.42
CA TYR A 33 4.03 16.02 7.27
C TYR A 33 3.61 15.51 5.90
N ALA A 34 2.43 15.88 5.40
CA ALA A 34 1.94 15.53 4.07
C ALA A 34 2.85 16.08 2.97
N ALA A 35 3.29 17.34 3.09
CA ALA A 35 4.25 17.96 2.17
C ALA A 35 5.59 17.23 2.12
N ALA A 36 6.08 16.73 3.25
CA ALA A 36 7.29 15.90 3.27
C ALA A 36 7.13 14.61 2.47
N LYS A 37 5.95 13.96 2.51
CA LYS A 37 5.63 12.78 1.69
C LYS A 37 5.42 13.17 0.22
N ALA A 38 4.80 14.32 -0.07
CA ALA A 38 4.54 14.82 -1.42
C ALA A 38 5.82 14.91 -2.27
N ARG A 39 6.96 15.17 -1.65
CA ARG A 39 8.26 15.19 -2.33
C ARG A 39 8.54 13.92 -3.13
N LEU A 40 8.11 12.76 -2.64
CA LEU A 40 8.26 11.51 -3.38
C LEU A 40 7.45 11.52 -4.68
N ALA A 41 6.22 12.03 -4.65
CA ALA A 41 5.36 12.13 -5.84
C ALA A 41 5.99 13.05 -6.89
N VAL A 42 6.50 14.23 -6.47
CA VAL A 42 7.16 15.20 -7.34
C VAL A 42 8.46 14.68 -7.94
N GLN A 43 9.25 14.00 -7.13
CA GLN A 43 10.58 13.52 -7.52
C GLN A 43 10.56 12.23 -8.34
N SER A 44 9.46 11.48 -8.33
CA SER A 44 9.34 10.22 -9.07
C SER A 44 9.00 10.47 -10.54
N THR A 45 9.64 9.71 -11.45
CA THR A 45 9.25 9.73 -12.87
C THR A 45 7.84 9.18 -13.06
N ILE A 46 7.50 8.13 -12.29
CA ILE A 46 6.16 7.52 -12.21
C ILE A 46 5.80 7.41 -10.74
N CYS A 47 4.60 7.85 -10.36
CA CYS A 47 4.09 7.73 -9.01
C CYS A 47 2.87 6.82 -8.95
N VAL A 48 2.90 5.79 -8.10
CA VAL A 48 1.76 4.92 -7.83
C VAL A 48 1.05 5.43 -6.59
N LEU A 49 -0.21 5.83 -6.73
CA LEU A 49 -0.99 6.47 -5.67
C LEU A 49 -2.25 5.68 -5.34
N ASN A 50 -2.55 5.59 -4.04
CA ASN A 50 -3.82 5.07 -3.58
C ASN A 50 -4.94 6.08 -3.86
N GLY A 51 -5.89 5.71 -4.71
CA GLY A 51 -7.02 6.54 -5.08
C GLY A 51 -8.19 6.49 -4.08
N ASP A 52 -8.10 5.66 -3.04
CA ASP A 52 -9.07 5.64 -1.94
C ASP A 52 -8.67 6.62 -0.82
N ASP A 53 -7.44 7.17 -0.86
CA ASP A 53 -6.92 8.13 0.11
C ASP A 53 -6.96 9.55 -0.48
N GLU A 54 -7.73 10.45 0.15
CA GLU A 54 -7.92 11.82 -0.33
C GLU A 54 -6.62 12.64 -0.36
N HIS A 55 -5.71 12.39 0.57
CA HIS A 55 -4.43 13.08 0.61
C HIS A 55 -3.50 12.57 -0.50
N CYS A 56 -3.54 11.27 -0.82
CA CYS A 56 -2.84 10.74 -1.98
C CYS A 56 -3.38 11.34 -3.28
N LEU A 57 -4.71 11.49 -3.42
CA LEU A 57 -5.33 12.12 -4.59
C LEU A 57 -4.87 13.57 -4.77
N ALA A 58 -4.74 14.33 -3.68
CA ALA A 58 -4.27 15.71 -3.73
C ALA A 58 -2.83 15.83 -4.28
N LEU A 59 -1.98 14.82 -4.08
CA LEU A 59 -0.60 14.81 -4.59
C LEU A 59 -0.50 14.61 -6.10
N ALA A 60 -1.56 14.13 -6.73
CA ALA A 60 -1.56 13.84 -8.16
C ALA A 60 -1.38 15.10 -9.03
N GLU A 61 -1.79 16.26 -8.54
CA GLU A 61 -1.65 17.55 -9.22
C GLU A 61 -0.18 17.94 -9.40
N GLU A 62 0.69 17.47 -8.50
CA GLU A 62 2.12 17.80 -8.51
C GLU A 62 2.98 16.70 -9.17
N ALA A 63 2.44 15.49 -9.35
CA ALA A 63 3.16 14.35 -9.91
C ALA A 63 3.15 14.36 -11.44
N GLN A 64 4.25 13.93 -12.08
CA GLN A 64 4.40 13.95 -13.53
C GLN A 64 3.55 12.86 -14.23
N ASN A 65 3.64 11.62 -13.74
CA ASN A 65 2.91 10.47 -14.27
C ASN A 65 2.33 9.68 -13.11
N VAL A 66 1.02 9.51 -13.09
CA VAL A 66 0.33 8.84 -11.99
C VAL A 66 -0.32 7.55 -12.46
N ILE A 67 -0.13 6.49 -11.69
CA ILE A 67 -0.86 5.24 -11.76
C ILE A 67 -1.68 5.13 -10.49
N TYR A 68 -3.02 5.09 -10.62
CA TYR A 68 -3.90 4.90 -9.47
C TYR A 68 -4.22 3.44 -9.24
N PHE A 69 -4.38 3.08 -7.97
CA PHE A 69 -5.00 1.85 -7.52
C PHE A 69 -5.96 2.13 -6.37
N GLY A 70 -6.86 1.20 -6.07
CA GLY A 70 -7.81 1.34 -4.97
C GLY A 70 -8.84 0.22 -4.95
N THR A 71 -10.00 0.48 -4.35
CA THR A 71 -11.11 -0.47 -4.23
C THR A 71 -12.33 -0.08 -5.08
N ALA A 72 -12.42 1.17 -5.54
CA ALA A 72 -13.56 1.65 -6.29
C ALA A 72 -13.75 0.86 -7.61
N PRO A 73 -14.99 0.44 -7.93
CA PRO A 73 -15.27 -0.36 -9.14
C PRO A 73 -14.91 0.34 -10.45
N THR A 74 -14.81 1.66 -10.43
CA THR A 74 -14.44 2.49 -11.58
C THR A 74 -12.94 2.51 -11.86
N MET A 75 -12.13 2.07 -10.91
CA MET A 75 -10.67 2.03 -11.08
C MET A 75 -10.24 0.86 -11.95
N ALA A 76 -9.36 1.12 -12.90
CA ALA A 76 -8.79 0.09 -13.77
C ALA A 76 -7.86 -0.88 -13.02
N ASN A 77 -7.18 -0.37 -11.97
CA ASN A 77 -6.34 -1.16 -11.08
C ASN A 77 -7.00 -1.16 -9.69
N ARG A 78 -7.52 -2.31 -9.28
CA ARG A 78 -8.32 -2.37 -8.05
C ARG A 78 -8.26 -3.73 -7.37
N VAL A 79 -8.56 -3.70 -6.08
CA VAL A 79 -8.94 -4.88 -5.30
C VAL A 79 -10.46 -4.91 -5.24
N ALA A 80 -11.08 -5.90 -5.82
CA ALA A 80 -12.54 -6.04 -5.82
C ALA A 80 -12.94 -7.52 -5.89
N GLU A 81 -14.08 -7.87 -5.31
CA GLU A 81 -14.66 -9.22 -5.42
C GLU A 81 -13.68 -10.35 -5.06
N GLY A 82 -12.80 -10.10 -4.08
CA GLY A 82 -11.79 -11.07 -3.66
C GLY A 82 -10.64 -11.27 -4.64
N ALA A 83 -10.43 -10.37 -5.59
CA ALA A 83 -9.38 -10.47 -6.61
C ALA A 83 -8.65 -9.15 -6.85
N LEU A 84 -7.44 -9.25 -7.40
CA LEU A 84 -6.64 -8.13 -7.89
C LEU A 84 -6.83 -7.95 -9.39
N TYR A 85 -7.10 -6.72 -9.79
CA TYR A 85 -7.27 -6.34 -11.20
C TYR A 85 -6.22 -5.30 -11.60
N ILE A 86 -5.60 -5.47 -12.75
CA ILE A 86 -4.73 -4.48 -13.41
C ILE A 86 -5.30 -4.22 -14.81
N LYS A 87 -5.55 -2.94 -15.13
CA LYS A 87 -6.16 -2.53 -16.41
C LYS A 87 -7.46 -3.30 -16.71
N ASN A 88 -8.29 -3.49 -15.69
CA ASN A 88 -9.54 -4.26 -15.70
C ASN A 88 -9.38 -5.78 -15.99
N GLN A 89 -8.17 -6.29 -16.03
CA GLN A 89 -7.90 -7.72 -16.17
C GLN A 89 -7.62 -8.33 -14.79
N LYS A 90 -8.30 -9.43 -14.48
CA LYS A 90 -8.05 -10.18 -13.26
C LYS A 90 -6.67 -10.83 -13.32
N ILE A 91 -5.86 -10.57 -12.30
CA ILE A 91 -4.47 -11.03 -12.20
C ILE A 91 -4.33 -12.18 -11.19
N LEU A 92 -5.02 -12.08 -10.04
CA LEU A 92 -4.83 -12.99 -8.92
C LEU A 92 -6.07 -12.97 -8.02
N GLU A 93 -6.45 -14.13 -7.46
CA GLU A 93 -7.39 -14.18 -6.33
C GLU A 93 -6.67 -13.84 -5.03
N VAL A 94 -7.28 -13.02 -4.19
CA VAL A 94 -6.71 -12.68 -2.87
C VAL A 94 -6.51 -13.94 -2.02
N ALA A 95 -7.41 -14.91 -2.13
CA ALA A 95 -7.32 -16.18 -1.42
C ALA A 95 -6.09 -17.04 -1.79
N GLU A 96 -5.40 -16.73 -2.88
CA GLU A 96 -4.15 -17.40 -3.26
C GLU A 96 -2.92 -16.82 -2.55
N LEU A 97 -3.07 -15.66 -1.88
CA LEU A 97 -2.02 -15.04 -1.07
C LEU A 97 -1.99 -15.67 0.34
N GLN A 98 -0.81 -15.74 0.93
CA GLN A 98 -0.66 -16.09 2.35
C GLN A 98 -0.84 -14.88 3.28
N LEU A 99 -0.96 -13.69 2.69
CA LEU A 99 -1.17 -12.44 3.41
C LEU A 99 -2.65 -12.26 3.76
N ASN A 100 -2.94 -11.88 4.98
CA ASN A 100 -4.29 -11.59 5.44
C ASN A 100 -4.58 -10.08 5.36
N GLY A 101 -5.87 -9.74 5.26
CA GLY A 101 -6.34 -8.35 5.27
C GLY A 101 -6.41 -7.70 3.89
N THR A 102 -7.38 -6.81 3.73
CA THR A 102 -7.61 -6.06 2.48
C THR A 102 -6.47 -5.09 2.18
N HIS A 103 -5.88 -4.49 3.23
CA HIS A 103 -4.73 -3.61 3.10
C HIS A 103 -3.51 -4.34 2.49
N ASN A 104 -3.27 -5.60 2.83
CA ASN A 104 -2.20 -6.39 2.22
C ASN A 104 -2.48 -6.70 0.75
N ALA A 105 -3.73 -6.94 0.36
CA ALA A 105 -4.10 -7.08 -1.04
C ALA A 105 -3.81 -5.77 -1.82
N SER A 106 -4.13 -4.61 -1.24
CA SER A 106 -3.80 -3.29 -1.80
C SER A 106 -2.29 -3.06 -1.91
N ASN A 107 -1.52 -3.45 -0.89
CA ASN A 107 -0.06 -3.39 -0.91
C ASN A 107 0.54 -4.27 -2.02
N VAL A 108 0.01 -5.48 -2.21
CA VAL A 108 0.42 -6.38 -3.31
C VAL A 108 0.08 -5.78 -4.66
N LEU A 109 -1.11 -5.21 -4.83
CA LEU A 109 -1.50 -4.54 -6.07
C LEU A 109 -0.56 -3.37 -6.39
N CYS A 110 -0.27 -2.53 -5.41
CA CYS A 110 0.69 -1.44 -5.55
C CYS A 110 2.07 -1.95 -5.99
N ALA A 111 2.59 -2.99 -5.35
CA ALA A 111 3.87 -3.59 -5.70
C ALA A 111 3.89 -4.14 -7.15
N LEU A 112 2.81 -4.80 -7.59
CA LEU A 112 2.66 -5.28 -8.97
C LEU A 112 2.66 -4.12 -9.98
N LEU A 113 2.00 -3.01 -9.66
CA LEU A 113 1.99 -1.82 -10.51
C LEU A 113 3.35 -1.16 -10.59
N MET A 114 4.10 -1.10 -9.47
CA MET A 114 5.48 -0.61 -9.48
C MET A 114 6.38 -1.48 -10.36
N LEU A 115 6.26 -2.81 -10.27
CA LEU A 115 7.01 -3.74 -11.12
C LEU A 115 6.65 -3.57 -12.59
N GLN A 116 5.36 -3.42 -12.91
CA GLN A 116 4.91 -3.15 -14.28
C GLN A 116 5.45 -1.82 -14.81
N ALA A 117 5.49 -0.79 -13.99
CA ALA A 117 6.08 0.51 -14.35
C ALA A 117 7.59 0.42 -14.63
N LEU A 118 8.28 -0.55 -14.03
CA LEU A 118 9.68 -0.90 -14.30
C LEU A 118 9.85 -1.82 -15.52
N GLY A 119 8.78 -2.15 -16.24
CA GLY A 119 8.81 -3.01 -17.43
C GLY A 119 8.82 -4.51 -17.13
N LEU A 120 8.51 -4.92 -15.90
CA LEU A 120 8.39 -6.32 -15.51
C LEU A 120 6.94 -6.79 -15.64
N GLU A 121 6.75 -7.96 -16.20
CA GLU A 121 5.42 -8.55 -16.31
C GLU A 121 4.93 -9.07 -14.95
N PRO A 122 3.75 -8.63 -14.46
CA PRO A 122 3.20 -9.08 -13.19
C PRO A 122 3.14 -10.61 -13.06
N ALA A 123 2.82 -11.30 -14.15
CA ALA A 123 2.73 -12.77 -14.17
C ALA A 123 4.03 -13.47 -13.75
N ALA A 124 5.19 -12.86 -14.00
CA ALA A 124 6.49 -13.44 -13.67
C ALA A 124 6.73 -13.55 -12.16
N VAL A 125 6.10 -12.67 -11.35
CA VAL A 125 6.30 -12.63 -9.90
C VAL A 125 5.19 -13.32 -9.10
N LEU A 126 4.06 -13.67 -9.72
CA LEU A 126 2.94 -14.32 -9.04
C LEU A 126 3.33 -15.58 -8.25
N PRO A 127 4.19 -16.50 -8.79
CA PRO A 127 4.59 -17.68 -8.02
C PRO A 127 5.35 -17.34 -6.72
N ALA A 128 6.09 -16.24 -6.70
CA ALA A 128 6.78 -15.78 -5.51
C ALA A 128 5.80 -15.13 -4.51
N LEU A 129 4.87 -14.30 -5.00
CA LEU A 129 3.83 -13.67 -4.18
C LEU A 129 2.93 -14.68 -3.48
N LYS A 130 2.50 -15.73 -4.17
CA LYS A 130 1.67 -16.81 -3.59
C LYS A 130 2.38 -17.57 -2.46
N ARG A 131 3.70 -17.57 -2.42
CA ARG A 131 4.52 -18.21 -1.38
C ARG A 131 5.04 -17.26 -0.33
N PHE A 132 4.82 -15.96 -0.50
CA PHE A 132 5.32 -14.95 0.43
C PHE A 132 4.48 -14.94 1.71
N PRO A 133 5.05 -15.31 2.87
CA PRO A 133 4.30 -15.47 4.12
C PRO A 133 4.06 -14.15 4.86
N GLY A 134 4.47 -13.03 4.30
CA GLY A 134 4.51 -11.74 4.98
C GLY A 134 5.85 -11.47 5.67
N LEU A 135 5.90 -10.34 6.35
CA LEU A 135 7.07 -9.95 7.14
C LEU A 135 6.84 -10.29 8.62
N PRO A 136 7.90 -10.65 9.36
CA PRO A 136 7.79 -10.82 10.81
C PRO A 136 7.22 -9.56 11.47
N HIS A 137 6.33 -9.77 12.44
CA HIS A 137 5.72 -8.71 13.24
C HIS A 137 4.83 -7.72 12.45
N ARG A 138 4.29 -8.15 11.29
CA ARG A 138 3.30 -7.39 10.51
C ARG A 138 2.11 -8.29 10.24
N SER A 139 1.06 -8.10 11.05
CA SER A 139 -0.18 -8.90 11.03
C SER A 139 0.11 -10.41 10.95
N GLN A 140 1.20 -10.84 11.61
CA GLN A 140 1.70 -12.20 11.56
C GLN A 140 0.85 -13.11 12.45
N THR A 141 0.18 -14.11 11.89
CA THR A 141 -0.45 -15.17 12.68
C THR A 141 0.64 -15.99 13.37
N VAL A 142 0.70 -15.93 14.70
CA VAL A 142 1.70 -16.64 15.51
C VAL A 142 1.18 -17.94 16.14
N ALA A 143 -0.14 -18.03 16.36
CA ALA A 143 -0.79 -19.23 16.88
C ALA A 143 -2.29 -19.24 16.56
N GLU A 144 -2.88 -20.43 16.59
CA GLU A 144 -4.33 -20.62 16.67
C GLU A 144 -4.61 -21.65 17.78
N VAL A 145 -5.37 -21.25 18.79
CA VAL A 145 -5.70 -22.09 19.94
C VAL A 145 -7.20 -22.05 20.20
N ASN A 146 -7.86 -23.19 20.14
CA ASN A 146 -9.31 -23.33 20.35
C ASN A 146 -10.15 -22.42 19.44
N GLY A 147 -9.73 -22.20 18.17
CA GLY A 147 -10.39 -21.33 17.21
C GLY A 147 -10.10 -19.84 17.41
N VAL A 148 -9.26 -19.47 18.37
CA VAL A 148 -8.80 -18.09 18.57
C VAL A 148 -7.45 -17.94 17.89
N ARG A 149 -7.37 -16.97 16.95
CA ARG A 149 -6.15 -16.63 16.23
C ARG A 149 -5.39 -15.54 16.96
N TYR A 150 -4.10 -15.78 17.19
CA TYR A 150 -3.17 -14.81 17.79
C TYR A 150 -2.32 -14.19 16.70
N ILE A 151 -2.36 -12.86 16.62
CA ILE A 151 -1.68 -12.08 15.59
C ILE A 151 -0.65 -11.17 16.25
N ASP A 152 0.57 -11.18 15.72
CA ASP A 152 1.63 -10.25 16.11
C ASP A 152 1.75 -9.14 15.06
N ASP A 153 1.41 -7.93 15.46
CA ASP A 153 1.60 -6.70 14.67
C ASP A 153 2.35 -5.63 15.47
N SER A 154 3.41 -6.05 16.15
CA SER A 154 4.24 -5.15 16.98
C SER A 154 5.01 -4.08 16.16
N LYS A 155 4.87 -4.07 14.83
CA LYS A 155 5.35 -3.02 13.93
C LYS A 155 4.31 -1.93 13.65
N ALA A 156 3.06 -2.10 14.02
CA ALA A 156 2.06 -1.04 13.99
C ALA A 156 2.43 0.03 15.02
N THR A 157 2.43 1.30 14.61
CA THR A 157 2.86 2.43 15.45
C THR A 157 1.78 3.48 15.64
N ASN A 158 0.61 3.30 15.03
CA ASN A 158 -0.53 4.19 15.17
C ASN A 158 -1.87 3.41 15.08
N ILE A 159 -2.94 4.01 15.61
CA ILE A 159 -4.27 3.40 15.69
C ILE A 159 -4.84 3.08 14.29
N GLY A 160 -4.58 3.92 13.29
CA GLY A 160 -5.06 3.68 11.91
C GLY A 160 -4.46 2.45 11.23
N ALA A 161 -3.39 1.87 11.78
CA ALA A 161 -2.81 0.63 11.29
C ALA A 161 -3.53 -0.61 11.85
N ASP A 162 -4.22 -0.48 12.99
CA ASP A 162 -4.85 -1.61 13.71
C ASP A 162 -6.32 -1.82 13.32
N GLU A 163 -7.06 -0.77 12.91
CA GLU A 163 -8.51 -0.84 12.67
C GLU A 163 -8.90 -1.76 11.50
N GLU A 164 -8.02 -1.92 10.51
CA GLU A 164 -8.31 -2.78 9.34
C GLU A 164 -8.05 -4.27 9.60
N ASP A 165 -7.23 -4.61 10.59
CA ASP A 165 -6.86 -6.00 10.91
C ASP A 165 -7.84 -6.69 11.84
N PHE A 166 -8.64 -5.93 12.58
CA PHE A 166 -9.61 -6.43 13.55
C PHE A 166 -11.01 -5.88 13.24
N PRO A 167 -11.75 -6.47 12.28
CA PRO A 167 -13.14 -6.10 12.09
C PRO A 167 -13.91 -6.35 13.39
N ASP A 168 -14.74 -5.38 13.80
CA ASP A 168 -15.59 -5.47 14.98
C ASP A 168 -16.25 -6.85 15.08
N PRO A 169 -16.25 -7.48 16.25
CA PRO A 169 -16.97 -8.74 16.43
C PRO A 169 -18.47 -8.51 16.19
N MET A 170 -19.01 -9.20 15.18
CA MET A 170 -20.46 -9.22 14.90
C MET A 170 -21.24 -9.86 16.05
#